data_05e35854f120901ca41d79cab0b1096e
#
_entry.id   05e35854f120901ca41d79cab0b1096e
#
_cell.length_a   1.000
_cell.length_b   1.000
_cell.length_c   1.000
_cell.angle_alpha   90.00
_cell.angle_beta   90.00
_cell.angle_gamma   90.00
#
_symmetry.space_group_name_H-M   'P 1'
#
loop_
_entity.id
_entity.type
_entity.pdbx_description
1 polymer ?
#
loop_
_entity_poly.entity_id
_entity_poly.type
_entity_poly.pdbx_seq_one_letter_code
_entity_poly.pdbx_strand_id
1 'polypeptide(L)'
;IFTNEDEIMNGFAIPTYQTFIWVDQNDAARWLEKNKWLEQVVAHELQHIVYFHKTRSWLKTLGVVFSGTPGWFVEGLAEYETESWRPYRADLAHKSHILRNKTNTMDPHHDGFSKLLYMADRFGDSTIVKTMEYRNGLKLFSFKEGFKKATGISVKQFNEDWRRLVNTYYYSYRSQKESYDEIGKVFSLPYKLSLIHI
;
A
#
# COMPACT_ATOMS: atom_id res chain seq x y z
N ILE A 1 -16.34 8.82 10.26
CA ILE A 1 -16.53 7.87 11.38
C ILE A 1 -15.24 7.08 11.45
N PHE A 2 -14.43 7.42 12.43
CA PHE A 2 -13.17 6.73 12.69
C PHE A 2 -13.49 5.54 13.60
N THR A 3 -13.08 4.34 13.23
CA THR A 3 -13.17 3.17 14.09
C THR A 3 -11.91 3.08 14.94
N ASN A 4 -11.99 2.56 16.15
CA ASN A 4 -10.89 2.52 17.13
C ASN A 4 -9.75 1.54 16.77
N GLU A 5 -9.82 0.91 15.62
CA GLU A 5 -8.74 0.12 15.01
C GLU A 5 -8.03 0.93 13.93
N ASP A 6 -8.41 2.20 13.83
CA ASP A 6 -7.92 3.08 12.80
C ASP A 6 -6.44 3.32 13.04
N GLU A 7 -5.69 3.02 12.03
CA GLU A 7 -4.39 3.63 11.85
C GLU A 7 -4.54 5.09 12.22
N ILE A 8 -3.80 5.51 13.22
CA ILE A 8 -3.79 6.88 13.64
C ILE A 8 -3.39 7.67 12.41
N MET A 9 -4.33 8.43 11.86
CA MET A 9 -4.09 9.24 10.69
C MET A 9 -2.98 10.23 11.04
N ASN A 10 -1.79 9.97 10.51
CA ASN A 10 -0.61 10.77 10.79
C ASN A 10 -0.59 12.06 9.98
N GLY A 11 -1.20 12.02 8.81
CA GLY A 11 -1.31 13.14 7.89
C GLY A 11 -2.28 12.84 6.77
N PHE A 12 -2.53 13.81 5.92
CA PHE A 12 -3.17 13.63 4.62
C PHE A 12 -2.83 14.78 3.66
N ALA A 13 -2.85 14.47 2.37
CA ALA A 13 -2.70 15.44 1.32
C ALA A 13 -3.99 15.58 0.50
N ILE A 14 -4.25 16.77 -0.01
CA ILE A 14 -5.40 17.03 -0.86
C ILE A 14 -4.99 17.55 -2.25
N PRO A 15 -5.82 17.34 -3.29
CA PRO A 15 -5.51 17.75 -4.66
C PRO A 15 -5.30 19.25 -4.87
N THR A 16 -5.56 20.07 -3.88
CA THR A 16 -5.24 21.52 -3.86
C THR A 16 -3.80 21.82 -3.49
N TYR A 17 -2.95 20.78 -3.40
CA TYR A 17 -1.53 20.85 -3.05
C TYR A 17 -1.28 21.32 -1.61
N GLN A 18 -2.14 20.92 -0.72
CA GLN A 18 -1.98 21.13 0.72
C GLN A 18 -1.82 19.80 1.41
N THR A 19 -0.97 19.78 2.41
CA THR A 19 -0.79 18.63 3.29
C THR A 19 -0.99 19.06 4.74
N PHE A 20 -1.54 18.17 5.53
CA PHE A 20 -1.84 18.37 6.93
C PHE A 20 -1.20 17.23 7.71
N ILE A 21 -0.47 17.54 8.77
CA ILE A 21 0.24 16.56 9.59
C ILE A 21 -0.08 16.84 11.05
N TRP A 22 -0.51 15.80 11.78
CA TRP A 22 -0.73 15.87 13.22
C TRP A 22 0.56 15.57 13.97
N VAL A 23 1.17 16.58 14.55
CA VAL A 23 2.47 16.47 15.21
C VAL A 23 2.35 16.08 16.68
N ASP A 24 1.25 16.48 17.33
CA ASP A 24 1.04 16.25 18.76
C ASP A 24 0.22 14.99 19.03
N GLN A 25 0.57 14.28 20.12
CA GLN A 25 -0.12 13.10 20.63
C GLN A 25 -0.15 11.89 19.68
N ASN A 26 0.82 11.80 18.78
CA ASN A 26 0.91 10.70 17.85
C ASN A 26 1.72 9.52 18.44
N ASP A 27 1.10 8.35 18.57
CA ASP A 27 1.75 7.16 19.11
C ASP A 27 2.89 6.66 18.22
N ALA A 28 2.78 6.81 16.91
CA ALA A 28 3.85 6.46 15.98
C ALA A 28 5.11 7.32 16.22
N ALA A 29 4.94 8.60 16.57
CA ALA A 29 6.06 9.48 16.93
C ALA A 29 6.79 9.04 18.20
N ARG A 30 6.08 8.41 19.13
CA ARG A 30 6.69 7.84 20.35
C ARG A 30 7.53 6.62 20.04
N TRP A 31 7.13 5.80 19.09
CA TRP A 31 7.82 4.57 18.70
C TRP A 31 9.05 4.79 17.85
N LEU A 32 8.99 5.76 16.90
CA LEU A 32 10.01 5.96 15.88
C LEU A 32 11.00 7.08 16.20
N GLU A 33 10.89 7.73 17.34
CA GLU A 33 11.49 9.04 17.62
C GLU A 33 10.84 10.15 16.75
N LYS A 34 10.40 11.22 17.38
CA LYS A 34 9.59 12.28 16.75
C LYS A 34 10.18 12.81 15.44
N ASN A 35 11.49 13.01 15.38
CA ASN A 35 12.12 13.58 14.19
C ASN A 35 12.08 12.60 12.99
N LYS A 36 12.42 11.34 13.20
CA LYS A 36 12.38 10.31 12.14
C LYS A 36 10.98 10.06 11.63
N TRP A 37 10.02 10.01 12.53
CA TRP A 37 8.62 9.87 12.16
C TRP A 37 8.14 11.05 11.33
N LEU A 38 8.46 12.30 11.74
CA LEU A 38 8.02 13.49 11.04
C LEU A 38 8.62 13.57 9.62
N GLU A 39 9.91 13.26 9.45
CA GLU A 39 10.53 13.19 8.13
C GLU A 39 9.81 12.19 7.21
N GLN A 40 9.49 11.01 7.72
CA GLN A 40 8.81 9.97 6.95
C GLN A 40 7.40 10.41 6.54
N VAL A 41 6.61 10.95 7.47
CA VAL A 41 5.25 11.40 7.17
C VAL A 41 5.26 12.59 6.21
N VAL A 42 6.16 13.56 6.40
CA VAL A 42 6.30 14.69 5.46
C VAL A 42 6.63 14.19 4.06
N ALA A 43 7.59 13.28 3.93
CA ALA A 43 7.98 12.74 2.64
C ALA A 43 6.83 11.97 1.98
N HIS A 44 6.10 11.14 2.74
CA HIS A 44 4.91 10.42 2.28
C HIS A 44 3.84 11.37 1.75
N GLU A 45 3.45 12.37 2.52
CA GLU A 45 2.42 13.33 2.12
C GLU A 45 2.85 14.21 0.92
N LEU A 46 4.13 14.56 0.84
CA LEU A 46 4.68 15.27 -0.32
C LEU A 46 4.60 14.41 -1.58
N GLN A 47 4.76 13.10 -1.47
CA GLN A 47 4.62 12.20 -2.61
C GLN A 47 3.18 12.19 -3.17
N HIS A 48 2.17 12.32 -2.33
CA HIS A 48 0.81 12.55 -2.80
C HIS A 48 0.68 13.86 -3.60
N ILE A 49 1.34 14.93 -3.17
CA ILE A 49 1.37 16.19 -3.93
C ILE A 49 2.03 15.99 -5.29
N VAL A 50 3.14 15.25 -5.37
CA VAL A 50 3.79 14.89 -6.64
C VAL A 50 2.84 14.09 -7.53
N TYR A 51 2.14 13.10 -6.97
CA TYR A 51 1.13 12.33 -7.68
C TYR A 51 0.03 13.22 -8.26
N PHE A 52 -0.56 14.11 -7.47
CA PHE A 52 -1.59 15.05 -7.93
C PHE A 52 -1.08 15.99 -9.02
N HIS A 53 0.15 16.46 -8.90
CA HIS A 53 0.77 17.30 -9.93
C HIS A 53 0.99 16.54 -11.24
N LYS A 54 1.55 15.35 -11.17
CA LYS A 54 1.83 14.50 -12.34
C LYS A 54 0.55 14.03 -13.05
N THR A 55 -0.51 13.74 -12.32
CA THR A 55 -1.79 13.27 -12.88
C THR A 55 -2.76 14.39 -13.24
N ARG A 56 -2.37 15.63 -12.96
CA ARG A 56 -3.17 16.82 -13.27
C ARG A 56 -3.56 16.85 -14.76
N SER A 57 -4.83 17.18 -15.00
CA SER A 57 -5.35 17.45 -16.33
C SER A 57 -5.94 18.86 -16.40
N TRP A 58 -6.38 19.29 -17.59
CA TRP A 58 -6.98 20.62 -17.77
C TRP A 58 -8.24 20.85 -16.92
N LEU A 59 -8.95 19.79 -16.53
CA LEU A 59 -10.06 19.83 -15.57
C LEU A 59 -9.61 19.88 -14.10
N LYS A 60 -8.31 20.01 -13.85
CA LYS A 60 -7.70 20.11 -12.52
C LYS A 60 -8.16 18.96 -11.60
N THR A 61 -8.76 19.33 -10.46
CA THR A 61 -9.17 18.41 -9.40
C THR A 61 -10.15 17.32 -9.88
N LEU A 62 -11.04 17.63 -10.82
CA LEU A 62 -11.98 16.66 -11.36
C LEU A 62 -11.29 15.52 -12.11
N GLY A 63 -10.19 15.83 -12.83
CA GLY A 63 -9.42 14.80 -13.52
C GLY A 63 -8.80 13.76 -12.59
N VAL A 64 -8.36 14.18 -11.40
CA VAL A 64 -7.81 13.27 -10.38
C VAL A 64 -8.92 12.40 -9.77
N VAL A 65 -10.05 12.98 -9.40
CA VAL A 65 -11.17 12.26 -8.79
C VAL A 65 -11.74 11.18 -9.71
N PHE A 66 -11.84 11.46 -11.03
CA PHE A 66 -12.40 10.54 -12.00
C PHE A 66 -11.36 9.67 -12.72
N SER A 67 -10.11 9.73 -12.31
CA SER A 67 -9.01 8.94 -12.95
C SER A 67 -9.19 7.42 -12.80
N GLY A 68 -9.96 6.98 -11.81
CA GLY A 68 -10.15 5.56 -11.49
C GLY A 68 -8.88 4.92 -10.92
N THR A 69 -7.98 5.72 -10.34
CA THR A 69 -6.77 5.21 -9.70
C THR A 69 -7.14 4.45 -8.43
N PRO A 70 -6.67 3.22 -8.26
CA PRO A 70 -6.92 2.48 -7.04
C PRO A 70 -6.08 3.01 -5.88
N GLY A 71 -6.61 2.93 -4.66
CA GLY A 71 -5.91 3.39 -3.45
C GLY A 71 -4.53 2.76 -3.29
N TRP A 72 -4.39 1.47 -3.58
CA TRP A 72 -3.09 0.79 -3.50
C TRP A 72 -1.99 1.43 -4.37
N PHE A 73 -2.35 2.08 -5.48
CA PHE A 73 -1.35 2.75 -6.31
C PHE A 73 -0.95 4.10 -5.72
N VAL A 74 -1.89 4.85 -5.16
CA VAL A 74 -1.64 6.18 -4.58
C VAL A 74 -0.83 6.05 -3.30
N GLU A 75 -1.31 5.23 -2.35
CA GLU A 75 -0.62 4.99 -1.09
C GLU A 75 0.68 4.22 -1.28
N GLY A 76 0.64 3.19 -2.13
CA GLY A 76 1.84 2.42 -2.45
C GLY A 76 2.95 3.26 -3.09
N LEU A 77 2.61 4.26 -3.90
CA LEU A 77 3.58 5.19 -4.47
C LEU A 77 4.26 6.03 -3.39
N ALA A 78 3.48 6.54 -2.44
CA ALA A 78 4.02 7.29 -1.33
C ALA A 78 4.95 6.45 -0.47
N GLU A 79 4.60 5.19 -0.19
CA GLU A 79 5.45 4.26 0.54
C GLU A 79 6.71 3.86 -0.25
N TYR A 80 6.56 3.56 -1.53
CA TYR A 80 7.65 3.10 -2.39
C TYR A 80 8.73 4.15 -2.58
N GLU A 81 8.35 5.38 -2.89
CA GLU A 81 9.26 6.48 -3.17
C GLU A 81 9.94 7.06 -1.91
N THR A 82 9.32 6.90 -0.75
CA THR A 82 9.87 7.45 0.48
C THR A 82 10.67 6.45 1.30
N GLU A 83 10.73 5.19 0.85
CA GLU A 83 11.35 4.09 1.58
C GLU A 83 10.88 4.00 3.05
N SER A 84 9.72 4.61 3.35
CA SER A 84 9.16 4.61 4.70
C SER A 84 8.75 3.21 5.13
N TRP A 85 8.59 2.32 4.18
CA TRP A 85 8.26 0.94 4.38
C TRP A 85 9.51 0.08 4.58
N ARG A 86 9.57 -0.53 5.73
CA ARG A 86 10.60 -1.53 6.00
C ARG A 86 10.03 -2.92 5.71
N PRO A 87 10.74 -3.76 4.93
CA PRO A 87 10.24 -5.06 4.48
C PRO A 87 9.66 -5.94 5.58
N TYR A 88 10.23 -5.91 6.80
CA TYR A 88 9.75 -6.71 7.92
C TYR A 88 8.36 -6.29 8.42
N ARG A 89 8.00 -5.01 8.29
CA ARG A 89 6.67 -4.51 8.70
C ARG A 89 5.61 -4.94 7.70
N ALA A 90 5.93 -4.87 6.41
CA ALA A 90 5.07 -5.37 5.33
C ALA A 90 4.86 -6.88 5.45
N ASP A 91 5.92 -7.62 5.76
CA ASP A 91 5.88 -9.08 5.76
C ASP A 91 4.83 -9.66 6.71
N LEU A 92 4.69 -9.13 7.91
CA LEU A 92 3.68 -9.58 8.87
C LEU A 92 2.25 -9.39 8.36
N ALA A 93 1.94 -8.20 7.84
CA ALA A 93 0.61 -7.89 7.31
C ALA A 93 0.30 -8.75 6.08
N HIS A 94 1.22 -8.81 5.12
CA HIS A 94 1.09 -9.63 3.91
C HIS A 94 0.88 -11.10 4.22
N LYS A 95 1.75 -11.68 5.04
CA LYS A 95 1.68 -13.09 5.42
C LYS A 95 0.32 -13.47 5.96
N SER A 96 -0.21 -12.69 6.90
CA SER A 96 -1.52 -12.94 7.48
C SER A 96 -2.64 -12.91 6.44
N HIS A 97 -2.69 -11.87 5.61
CA HIS A 97 -3.75 -11.71 4.61
C HIS A 97 -3.66 -12.74 3.49
N ILE A 98 -2.44 -13.04 3.01
CA ILE A 98 -2.24 -14.01 1.93
C ILE A 98 -2.57 -15.42 2.39
N LEU A 99 -2.05 -15.86 3.54
CA LEU A 99 -2.31 -17.20 4.06
C LEU A 99 -3.79 -17.43 4.44
N ARG A 100 -4.55 -16.35 4.65
CA ARG A 100 -6.01 -16.40 4.88
C ARG A 100 -6.83 -16.16 3.61
N ASN A 101 -6.17 -15.97 2.46
CA ASN A 101 -6.81 -15.59 1.19
C ASN A 101 -7.67 -14.32 1.27
N LYS A 102 -7.21 -13.32 2.03
CA LYS A 102 -7.88 -12.04 2.27
C LYS A 102 -7.11 -10.85 1.70
N THR A 103 -6.46 -11.02 0.56
CA THR A 103 -5.67 -9.96 -0.08
C THR A 103 -6.47 -8.72 -0.47
N ASN A 104 -7.78 -8.87 -0.69
CA ASN A 104 -8.69 -7.78 -1.02
C ASN A 104 -9.06 -6.87 0.17
N THR A 105 -8.72 -7.28 1.39
CA THR A 105 -8.93 -6.50 2.62
C THR A 105 -7.64 -5.96 3.20
N MET A 106 -6.56 -6.04 2.43
CA MET A 106 -5.26 -5.51 2.84
C MET A 106 -5.28 -3.98 2.78
N ASP A 107 -4.62 -3.36 3.74
CA ASP A 107 -4.46 -1.91 3.76
C ASP A 107 -3.76 -1.42 2.48
N PRO A 108 -4.22 -0.31 1.87
CA PRO A 108 -3.65 0.21 0.63
C PRO A 108 -2.15 0.52 0.68
N HIS A 109 -1.60 0.92 1.82
CA HIS A 109 -0.16 1.18 1.98
C HIS A 109 0.63 -0.10 1.82
N HIS A 110 0.24 -1.15 2.55
CA HIS A 110 0.89 -2.47 2.50
C HIS A 110 0.74 -3.15 1.15
N ASP A 111 -0.49 -3.17 0.64
CA ASP A 111 -0.83 -3.75 -0.66
C ASP A 111 -0.08 -3.01 -1.78
N GLY A 112 -0.08 -1.70 -1.71
CA GLY A 112 0.50 -0.83 -2.72
C GLY A 112 2.01 -0.93 -2.81
N PHE A 113 2.71 -0.89 -1.70
CA PHE A 113 4.16 -1.04 -1.67
C PHE A 113 4.61 -2.34 -2.34
N SER A 114 4.01 -3.46 -1.96
CA SER A 114 4.30 -4.77 -2.54
C SER A 114 4.02 -4.84 -4.05
N LYS A 115 2.91 -4.24 -4.48
CA LYS A 115 2.54 -4.19 -5.90
C LYS A 115 3.47 -3.29 -6.70
N LEU A 116 3.92 -2.17 -6.15
CA LEU A 116 4.86 -1.30 -6.86
C LEU A 116 6.26 -1.90 -6.94
N LEU A 117 6.73 -2.59 -5.90
CA LEU A 117 7.93 -3.40 -5.99
C LEU A 117 7.84 -4.44 -7.11
N TYR A 118 6.74 -5.17 -7.16
CA TYR A 118 6.50 -6.16 -8.22
C TYR A 118 6.40 -5.51 -9.61
N MET A 119 5.79 -4.32 -9.70
CA MET A 119 5.69 -3.57 -10.94
C MET A 119 7.07 -3.11 -11.44
N ALA A 120 7.88 -2.56 -10.55
CA ALA A 120 9.24 -2.12 -10.85
C ALA A 120 10.15 -3.28 -11.26
N ASP A 121 10.09 -4.40 -10.53
CA ASP A 121 10.88 -5.60 -10.81
C ASP A 121 10.51 -6.21 -12.19
N ARG A 122 9.23 -6.31 -12.48
CA ARG A 122 8.75 -6.99 -13.70
C ARG A 122 8.81 -6.13 -14.96
N PHE A 123 8.52 -4.84 -14.86
CA PHE A 123 8.34 -3.95 -16.01
C PHE A 123 9.34 -2.79 -16.04
N GLY A 124 10.16 -2.66 -15.01
CA GLY A 124 11.08 -1.56 -14.82
C GLY A 124 10.43 -0.37 -14.07
N ASP A 125 11.21 0.28 -13.25
CA ASP A 125 10.82 1.37 -12.37
C ASP A 125 10.16 2.55 -13.11
N SER A 126 10.69 2.90 -14.29
CA SER A 126 10.12 3.95 -15.13
C SER A 126 8.65 3.73 -15.54
N THR A 127 8.14 2.51 -15.39
CA THR A 127 6.75 2.15 -15.73
C THR A 127 5.74 2.85 -14.83
N ILE A 128 6.12 3.09 -13.58
CA ILE A 128 5.31 3.84 -12.60
C ILE A 128 5.06 5.26 -13.12
N VAL A 129 6.14 5.96 -13.49
CA VAL A 129 6.07 7.32 -14.03
C VAL A 129 5.29 7.36 -15.35
N LYS A 130 5.57 6.44 -16.28
CA LYS A 130 4.85 6.32 -17.55
C LYS A 130 3.35 6.13 -17.37
N THR A 131 2.93 5.40 -16.33
CA THR A 131 1.51 5.25 -15.99
C THR A 131 0.88 6.59 -15.64
N MET A 132 1.55 7.40 -14.84
CA MET A 132 1.06 8.72 -14.40
C MET A 132 1.09 9.78 -15.50
N GLU A 133 1.98 9.67 -16.47
CA GLU A 133 2.12 10.64 -17.57
C GLU A 133 1.11 10.43 -18.70
N TYR A 134 0.46 9.29 -18.76
CA TYR A 134 -0.50 9.00 -19.82
C TYR A 134 -1.69 9.96 -19.82
N ARG A 135 -2.09 10.41 -20.99
CA ARG A 135 -3.29 11.19 -21.23
C ARG A 135 -4.07 10.56 -22.38
N ASN A 136 -5.38 10.44 -22.23
CA ASN A 136 -6.28 9.96 -23.27
C ASN A 136 -6.52 11.03 -24.36
N GLY A 137 -7.34 10.71 -25.34
CA GLY A 137 -7.67 11.62 -26.44
C GLY A 137 -8.30 12.95 -26.01
N LEU A 138 -8.91 13.02 -24.83
CA LEU A 138 -9.44 14.24 -24.22
C LEU A 138 -8.41 14.96 -23.34
N LYS A 139 -7.16 14.54 -23.37
CA LYS A 139 -6.06 15.04 -22.51
C LYS A 139 -6.33 14.88 -21.01
N LEU A 140 -7.17 13.92 -20.65
CA LEU A 140 -7.45 13.57 -19.26
C LEU A 140 -6.55 12.39 -18.83
N PHE A 141 -6.17 12.41 -17.58
CA PHE A 141 -5.49 11.26 -16.96
C PHE A 141 -6.48 10.09 -16.81
N SER A 142 -6.07 8.92 -17.26
CA SER A 142 -6.80 7.66 -17.10
C SER A 142 -5.83 6.59 -16.59
N PHE A 143 -6.00 6.21 -15.35
CA PHE A 143 -5.12 5.22 -14.73
C PHE A 143 -5.10 3.89 -15.49
N LYS A 144 -6.29 3.33 -15.77
CA LYS A 144 -6.40 2.01 -16.40
C LYS A 144 -5.73 1.96 -17.79
N GLU A 145 -5.92 3.01 -18.58
CA GLU A 145 -5.31 3.11 -19.91
C GLU A 145 -3.80 3.34 -19.80
N GLY A 146 -3.38 4.25 -18.93
CA GLY A 146 -1.98 4.52 -18.67
C GLY A 146 -1.23 3.29 -18.18
N PHE A 147 -1.81 2.58 -17.24
CA PHE A 147 -1.27 1.34 -16.70
C PHE A 147 -1.11 0.28 -17.81
N LYS A 148 -2.16 0.04 -18.59
CA LYS A 148 -2.11 -0.92 -19.69
C LYS A 148 -1.09 -0.53 -20.74
N LYS A 149 -0.97 0.76 -21.06
CA LYS A 149 0.02 1.25 -22.04
C LYS A 149 1.46 1.11 -21.52
N ALA A 150 1.66 1.33 -20.23
CA ALA A 150 2.98 1.24 -19.62
C ALA A 150 3.46 -0.20 -19.39
N THR A 151 2.53 -1.09 -18.99
CA THR A 151 2.85 -2.48 -18.62
C THR A 151 2.54 -3.51 -19.70
N GLY A 152 1.70 -3.18 -20.68
CA GLY A 152 1.19 -4.11 -21.68
C GLY A 152 0.03 -4.99 -21.21
N ILE A 153 -0.30 -4.99 -19.91
CA ILE A 153 -1.35 -5.83 -19.33
C ILE A 153 -2.43 -5.00 -18.60
N SER A 154 -3.58 -5.60 -18.35
CA SER A 154 -4.63 -4.93 -17.56
C SER A 154 -4.30 -4.95 -16.06
N VAL A 155 -4.87 -3.99 -15.30
CA VAL A 155 -4.77 -3.96 -13.83
C VAL A 155 -5.28 -5.26 -13.21
N LYS A 156 -6.34 -5.85 -13.78
CA LYS A 156 -6.87 -7.14 -13.33
C LYS A 156 -5.84 -8.26 -13.48
N GLN A 157 -5.25 -8.38 -14.66
CA GLN A 157 -4.20 -9.37 -14.93
C GLN A 157 -2.99 -9.17 -14.02
N PHE A 158 -2.56 -7.93 -13.84
CA PHE A 158 -1.48 -7.59 -12.94
C PHE A 158 -1.75 -8.04 -11.49
N ASN A 159 -2.95 -7.75 -10.97
CA ASN A 159 -3.32 -8.19 -9.62
C ASN A 159 -3.36 -9.71 -9.47
N GLU A 160 -3.79 -10.43 -10.50
CA GLU A 160 -3.77 -11.89 -10.50
C GLU A 160 -2.35 -12.44 -10.51
N ASP A 161 -1.48 -11.87 -11.33
CA ASP A 161 -0.07 -12.28 -11.43
C ASP A 161 0.68 -11.98 -10.12
N TRP A 162 0.50 -10.78 -9.56
CA TRP A 162 1.05 -10.42 -8.25
C TRP A 162 0.55 -11.38 -7.16
N ARG A 163 -0.75 -11.67 -7.10
CA ARG A 163 -1.32 -12.60 -6.13
C ARG A 163 -0.73 -14.01 -6.25
N ARG A 164 -0.48 -14.48 -7.46
CA ARG A 164 0.18 -15.77 -7.69
C ARG A 164 1.60 -15.75 -7.13
N LEU A 165 2.35 -14.68 -7.39
CA LEU A 165 3.72 -14.53 -6.88
C LEU A 165 3.75 -14.57 -5.35
N VAL A 166 2.97 -13.72 -4.67
CA VAL A 166 2.98 -13.66 -3.22
C VAL A 166 2.43 -14.93 -2.57
N ASN A 167 1.44 -15.57 -3.18
CA ASN A 167 0.97 -16.88 -2.73
C ASN A 167 2.08 -17.93 -2.82
N THR A 168 2.76 -18.01 -3.96
CA THR A 168 3.88 -18.97 -4.13
C THR A 168 4.96 -18.72 -3.08
N TYR A 169 5.30 -17.46 -2.83
CA TYR A 169 6.30 -17.10 -1.82
C TYR A 169 5.89 -17.54 -0.41
N TYR A 170 4.72 -17.14 0.06
CA TYR A 170 4.31 -17.40 1.45
C TYR A 170 3.88 -18.86 1.69
N TYR A 171 3.28 -19.52 0.70
CA TYR A 171 2.94 -20.94 0.84
C TYR A 171 4.19 -21.82 0.76
N SER A 172 5.18 -21.52 -0.07
CA SER A 172 6.44 -22.24 -0.07
C SER A 172 7.20 -22.05 1.25
N TYR A 173 7.21 -20.84 1.79
CA TYR A 173 7.75 -20.58 3.12
C TYR A 173 7.04 -21.40 4.21
N ARG A 174 5.72 -21.46 4.16
CA ARG A 174 4.93 -22.27 5.10
C ARG A 174 5.25 -23.76 4.98
N SER A 175 5.41 -24.27 3.78
CA SER A 175 5.72 -25.70 3.56
C SER A 175 7.10 -26.11 4.05
N GLN A 176 7.99 -25.14 4.28
CA GLN A 176 9.33 -25.37 4.83
C GLN A 176 9.37 -25.30 6.36
N LYS A 177 8.26 -24.92 7.00
CA LYS A 177 8.17 -24.84 8.44
C LYS A 177 7.56 -26.11 9.01
N GLU A 178 8.11 -26.54 10.14
CA GLU A 178 7.56 -27.65 10.90
C GLU A 178 6.09 -27.36 11.30
N SER A 179 5.27 -28.38 11.22
CA SER A 179 3.90 -28.28 11.70
C SER A 179 3.86 -28.21 13.24
N TYR A 180 2.75 -27.71 13.80
CA TYR A 180 2.59 -27.68 15.26
C TYR A 180 2.64 -29.09 15.87
N ASP A 181 2.18 -30.10 15.12
CA ASP A 181 2.19 -31.50 15.56
C ASP A 181 3.60 -32.07 15.64
N GLU A 182 4.54 -31.54 14.84
CA GLU A 182 5.96 -31.92 14.86
C GLU A 182 6.74 -31.26 16.01
N ILE A 183 6.36 -30.05 16.41
CA ILE A 183 7.03 -29.30 17.47
C ILE A 183 6.42 -29.49 18.86
N GLY A 184 5.19 -30.01 18.96
CA GLY A 184 4.55 -30.23 20.24
C GLY A 184 3.06 -30.50 20.16
N LYS A 185 2.48 -30.82 21.31
CA LYS A 185 1.04 -31.04 21.42
C LYS A 185 0.30 -29.72 21.51
N VAL A 186 -0.78 -29.59 20.72
CA VAL A 186 -1.68 -28.45 20.82
C VAL A 186 -2.35 -28.47 22.20
N PHE A 187 -2.07 -27.46 23.00
CA PHE A 187 -2.75 -27.27 24.29
C PHE A 187 -4.02 -26.43 24.08
N SER A 188 -5.18 -27.06 24.27
CA SER A 188 -6.44 -26.34 24.23
C SER A 188 -6.80 -25.88 25.67
N LEU A 189 -6.89 -24.58 25.85
CA LEU A 189 -7.40 -24.03 27.09
C LEU A 189 -8.91 -24.32 27.23
N PRO A 190 -9.39 -24.75 28.42
CA PRO A 190 -10.78 -25.09 28.62
C PRO A 190 -11.75 -23.89 28.58
N TYR A 191 -11.22 -22.67 28.47
CA TYR A 191 -12.01 -21.44 28.36
C TYR A 191 -11.63 -20.63 27.15
N LYS A 192 -12.60 -19.97 26.55
CA LYS A 192 -12.31 -18.85 25.62
C LYS A 192 -11.70 -17.73 26.47
N LEU A 193 -10.40 -17.54 26.34
CA LEU A 193 -9.79 -16.27 26.78
C LEU A 193 -10.39 -15.17 25.91
N SER A 194 -11.33 -14.41 26.47
CA SER A 194 -11.63 -13.11 25.90
C SER A 194 -10.37 -12.27 26.09
N LEU A 195 -9.82 -11.78 24.98
CA LEU A 195 -8.77 -10.77 25.04
C LEU A 195 -9.37 -9.56 25.77
N ILE A 196 -9.03 -9.45 27.05
CA ILE A 196 -9.22 -8.20 27.77
C ILE A 196 -8.16 -7.28 27.22
N HIS A 197 -8.59 -6.31 26.43
CA HIS A 197 -7.72 -5.20 26.04
C HIS A 197 -7.30 -4.46 27.32
N ILE A 198 -6.03 -4.55 27.65
CA ILE A 198 -5.39 -3.69 28.63
C ILE A 198 -4.93 -2.42 27.89
#